data_61cd5fa897516160c7a4f89b877a5d80
#
_entry.id   61cd5fa897516160c7a4f89b877a5d80
#
_cell.length_a   1.000
_cell.length_b   1.000
_cell.length_c   1.000
_cell.angle_alpha   90.00
_cell.angle_beta   90.00
_cell.angle_gamma   90.00
#
_symmetry.space_group_name_H-M   'P 1'
#
loop_
_entity.id
_entity.type
_entity.pdbx_description
1 polymer ?
#
loop_
_entity_poly.entity_id
_entity_poly.type
_entity_poly.pdbx_seq_one_letter_code
_entity_poly.pdbx_strand_id
1 'polypeptide(L)'
;MNKYKKSVRSGFSLMELLAVVTILGIIAAIIVPRVAVSSDTAKQKVNSHNKATINAAVERWYIEKGTWPANNMSDIGADTNYFPDGLPTNPTNGAAYTIGAVTHRVP
;
A
#
# COMPACT_ATOMS: atom_id res chain seq x y z
N MET A 1 2.58 -53.31 -38.69
CA MET A 1 2.61 -52.81 -38.56
C MET A 1 2.09 -52.02 -38.05
N ASN A 2 1.85 -51.54 -37.61
CA ASN A 2 1.39 -50.72 -37.21
C ASN A 2 1.68 -49.88 -36.60
N LYS A 3 2.07 -49.86 -36.62
CA LYS A 3 2.54 -49.08 -36.20
C LYS A 3 2.03 -47.98 -35.82
N TYR A 4 1.34 -47.84 -35.74
CA TYR A 4 0.72 -46.87 -35.46
C TYR A 4 0.32 -46.70 -34.32
N LYS A 5 0.74 -46.84 -33.70
CA LYS A 5 0.61 -46.48 -32.75
C LYS A 5 0.34 -45.25 -32.63
N LYS A 6 -0.56 -44.92 -32.59
CA LYS A 6 -1.09 -43.90 -32.27
C LYS A 6 -0.52 -43.39 -31.21
N SER A 7 0.21 -42.59 -31.37
CA SER A 7 0.75 -41.96 -30.37
C SER A 7 -0.22 -41.33 -29.59
N VAL A 8 -0.11 -41.56 -28.58
CA VAL A 8 -0.90 -41.09 -27.78
C VAL A 8 -0.49 -39.76 -27.37
N ARG A 9 -0.93 -38.85 -27.90
CA ARG A 9 -0.82 -37.67 -27.42
C ARG A 9 -1.60 -37.64 -26.28
N SER A 10 -1.10 -37.53 -25.18
CA SER A 10 -1.89 -37.47 -24.07
C SER A 10 -2.37 -36.07 -23.92
N GLY A 11 -3.48 -35.74 -24.23
CA GLY A 11 -4.12 -34.49 -23.91
C GLY A 11 -4.91 -34.61 -22.63
N PHE A 12 -5.34 -33.50 -22.04
CA PHE A 12 -6.24 -33.49 -20.92
C PHE A 12 -7.62 -33.89 -21.40
N SER A 13 -8.35 -34.63 -20.59
CA SER A 13 -9.75 -34.87 -20.83
C SER A 13 -10.55 -33.66 -20.35
N LEU A 14 -11.81 -33.57 -20.78
CA LEU A 14 -12.69 -32.50 -20.27
C LEU A 14 -12.88 -32.57 -18.77
N MET A 15 -12.94 -33.78 -18.23
CA MET A 15 -13.12 -33.94 -16.77
C MET A 15 -11.87 -33.47 -16.02
N GLU A 16 -10.70 -33.74 -16.55
CA GLU A 16 -9.48 -33.24 -15.91
C GLU A 16 -9.40 -31.75 -15.96
N LEU A 17 -9.72 -31.13 -17.06
CA LEU A 17 -9.71 -29.69 -17.19
C LEU A 17 -10.72 -29.07 -16.25
N LEU A 18 -11.91 -29.62 -16.16
CA LEU A 18 -12.94 -29.14 -15.26
C LEU A 18 -12.50 -29.24 -13.81
N ALA A 19 -11.87 -30.34 -13.43
CA ALA A 19 -11.35 -30.50 -12.07
C ALA A 19 -10.30 -29.46 -11.73
N VAL A 20 -9.37 -29.20 -12.64
CA VAL A 20 -8.31 -28.20 -12.43
C VAL A 20 -8.90 -26.81 -12.27
N VAL A 21 -9.82 -26.43 -13.13
CA VAL A 21 -10.45 -25.10 -13.05
C VAL A 21 -11.24 -24.94 -11.75
N THR A 22 -11.92 -26.00 -11.31
CA THR A 22 -12.67 -25.97 -10.06
C THR A 22 -11.75 -25.78 -8.87
N ILE A 23 -10.63 -26.49 -8.81
CA ILE A 23 -9.65 -26.36 -7.74
C ILE A 23 -9.03 -24.97 -7.73
N LEU A 24 -8.65 -24.46 -8.90
CA LEU A 24 -8.09 -23.11 -9.01
C LEU A 24 -9.10 -22.05 -8.56
N GLY A 25 -10.37 -22.24 -8.89
CA GLY A 25 -11.44 -21.34 -8.45
C GLY A 25 -11.60 -21.31 -6.95
N ILE A 26 -11.52 -22.44 -6.29
CA ILE A 26 -11.60 -22.52 -4.83
C ILE A 26 -10.41 -21.83 -4.18
N ILE A 27 -9.22 -22.04 -4.68
CA ILE A 27 -8.01 -21.39 -4.17
C ILE A 27 -8.09 -19.88 -4.34
N ALA A 28 -8.54 -19.42 -5.50
CA ALA A 28 -8.69 -18.00 -5.78
C ALA A 28 -9.71 -17.36 -4.83
N ALA A 29 -10.81 -18.05 -4.54
CA ALA A 29 -11.82 -17.52 -3.62
C ALA A 29 -11.31 -17.34 -2.20
N ILE A 30 -10.32 -18.13 -1.80
CA ILE A 30 -9.73 -18.00 -0.47
C ILE A 30 -8.66 -16.91 -0.44
N ILE A 31 -7.83 -16.85 -1.46
CA ILE A 31 -6.67 -15.95 -1.50
C ILE A 31 -7.05 -14.49 -1.69
N VAL A 32 -8.02 -14.22 -2.58
CA VAL A 32 -8.38 -12.85 -2.92
C VAL A 32 -8.82 -12.02 -1.71
N PRO A 33 -9.71 -12.52 -0.82
CA PRO A 33 -10.06 -11.75 0.37
C PRO A 33 -8.88 -11.48 1.29
N ARG A 34 -7.95 -12.42 1.42
CA ARG A 34 -6.77 -12.23 2.25
C ARG A 34 -5.86 -11.15 1.70
N VAL A 35 -5.69 -11.10 0.40
CA VAL A 35 -4.88 -10.08 -0.25
C VAL A 35 -5.50 -8.71 -0.03
N ALA A 36 -6.82 -8.58 -0.14
CA ALA A 36 -7.50 -7.31 0.09
C ALA A 36 -7.32 -6.82 1.53
N VAL A 37 -7.47 -7.70 2.51
CA VAL A 37 -7.26 -7.36 3.93
C VAL A 37 -5.82 -6.95 4.17
N SER A 38 -4.86 -7.69 3.60
CA SER A 38 -3.44 -7.35 3.71
C SER A 38 -3.14 -5.98 3.13
N SER A 39 -3.74 -5.64 2.00
CA SER A 39 -3.54 -4.36 1.35
C SER A 39 -4.05 -3.22 2.24
N ASP A 40 -5.23 -3.35 2.82
CA ASP A 40 -5.79 -2.35 3.72
C ASP A 40 -4.93 -2.19 4.97
N THR A 41 -4.48 -3.28 5.55
CA THR A 41 -3.58 -3.27 6.70
C THR A 41 -2.26 -2.57 6.36
N ALA A 42 -1.71 -2.85 5.19
CA ALA A 42 -0.48 -2.21 4.74
C ALA A 42 -0.67 -0.69 4.59
N LYS A 43 -1.78 -0.26 4.02
CA LYS A 43 -2.10 1.16 3.89
C LYS A 43 -2.22 1.85 5.25
N GLN A 44 -2.86 1.20 6.23
CA GLN A 44 -2.97 1.75 7.57
C GLN A 44 -1.61 1.89 8.25
N LYS A 45 -0.73 0.92 8.06
CA LYS A 45 0.63 0.99 8.60
C LYS A 45 1.46 2.09 7.95
N VAL A 46 1.34 2.27 6.65
CA VAL A 46 2.00 3.36 5.93
C VAL A 46 1.45 4.70 6.41
N ASN A 47 0.14 4.80 6.61
CA ASN A 47 -0.48 6.01 7.14
C ASN A 47 0.08 6.35 8.53
N SER A 48 0.17 5.39 9.44
CA SER A 48 0.75 5.60 10.77
C SER A 48 2.22 6.00 10.69
N HIS A 49 2.98 5.39 9.78
CA HIS A 49 4.38 5.73 9.56
C HIS A 49 4.52 7.16 9.03
N ASN A 50 3.68 7.55 8.08
CA ASN A 50 3.68 8.91 7.53
C ASN A 50 3.39 9.95 8.61
N LYS A 51 2.42 9.68 9.47
CA LYS A 51 2.10 10.58 10.59
C LYS A 51 3.28 10.74 11.52
N ALA A 52 3.93 9.65 11.89
CA ALA A 52 5.10 9.68 12.76
C ALA A 52 6.25 10.47 12.11
N THR A 53 6.49 10.25 10.83
CA THR A 53 7.54 10.95 10.09
C THR A 53 7.28 12.45 10.03
N ILE A 54 6.05 12.84 9.73
CA ILE A 54 5.66 14.25 9.67
C ILE A 54 5.79 14.89 11.05
N ASN A 55 5.31 14.24 12.10
CA ASN A 55 5.40 14.78 13.46
C ASN A 55 6.85 14.99 13.89
N ALA A 56 7.73 14.06 13.55
CA ALA A 56 9.16 14.19 13.85
C ALA A 56 9.79 15.37 13.10
N ALA A 57 9.44 15.54 11.83
CA ALA A 57 9.93 16.67 11.04
C ALA A 57 9.42 18.02 11.56
N VAL A 58 8.17 18.08 11.98
CA VAL A 58 7.57 19.28 12.57
C VAL A 58 8.28 19.67 13.86
N GLU A 59 8.57 18.71 14.72
CA GLU A 59 9.30 18.97 15.95
C GLU A 59 10.73 19.47 15.66
N ARG A 60 11.41 18.85 14.68
CA ARG A 60 12.73 19.30 14.27
C ARG A 60 12.69 20.72 13.72
N TRP A 61 11.68 21.04 12.93
CA TRP A 61 11.49 22.41 12.42
C TRP A 61 11.37 23.41 13.57
N TYR A 62 10.55 23.09 14.58
CA TYR A 62 10.38 23.96 15.72
C TYR A 62 11.69 24.17 16.47
N ILE A 63 12.46 23.11 16.68
CA ILE A 63 13.75 23.20 17.38
C ILE A 63 14.73 24.07 16.59
N GLU A 64 14.76 23.93 15.28
CA GLU A 64 15.73 24.63 14.43
C GLU A 64 15.30 26.07 14.12
N LYS A 65 13.99 26.30 13.96
CA LYS A 65 13.48 27.61 13.54
C LYS A 65 12.86 28.43 14.65
N GLY A 66 12.51 27.80 15.75
CA GLY A 66 11.88 28.49 16.90
C GLY A 66 10.39 28.76 16.73
N THR A 67 9.80 28.41 15.60
CA THR A 67 8.37 28.57 15.32
C THR A 67 7.81 27.32 14.71
N TRP A 68 6.48 27.12 14.86
CA TRP A 68 5.83 25.97 14.26
C TRP A 68 5.57 26.21 12.77
N PRO A 69 5.60 25.16 11.94
CA PRO A 69 5.25 25.33 10.53
C PRO A 69 3.77 25.62 10.36
N ALA A 70 3.39 26.06 9.16
CA ALA A 70 1.99 26.33 8.83
C ALA A 70 1.15 25.06 8.98
N ASN A 71 -0.13 25.22 9.30
CA ASN A 71 -1.02 24.07 9.52
C ASN A 71 -1.17 23.19 8.29
N ASN A 72 -1.11 23.77 7.10
CA ASN A 72 -1.14 23.01 5.84
C ASN A 72 0.25 22.54 5.41
N MET A 73 1.27 22.88 6.19
CA MET A 73 2.66 22.48 5.95
C MET A 73 3.22 22.92 4.60
N SER A 74 2.73 24.06 4.08
CA SER A 74 3.22 24.58 2.80
C SER A 74 4.68 25.03 2.86
N ASP A 75 5.15 25.43 4.02
CA ASP A 75 6.52 25.86 4.25
C ASP A 75 7.47 24.69 4.46
N ILE A 76 7.18 23.83 5.44
CA ILE A 76 8.03 22.67 5.72
C ILE A 76 8.00 21.65 4.58
N GLY A 77 6.85 21.51 3.92
CA GLY A 77 6.72 20.58 2.82
C GLY A 77 7.50 20.97 1.58
N ALA A 78 7.80 22.26 1.42
CA ALA A 78 8.61 22.74 0.32
C ALA A 78 10.12 22.70 0.63
N ASP A 79 10.48 22.45 1.89
CA ASP A 79 11.88 22.44 2.31
C ASP A 79 12.46 21.03 2.14
N THR A 80 13.39 20.88 1.23
CA THR A 80 14.01 19.59 0.94
C THR A 80 14.87 19.06 2.07
N ASN A 81 15.22 19.88 3.06
CA ASN A 81 15.93 19.41 4.26
C ASN A 81 15.05 18.58 5.17
N TYR A 82 13.72 18.78 5.07
CA TYR A 82 12.75 18.06 5.89
C TYR A 82 12.01 17.00 5.08
N PHE A 83 11.64 17.32 3.88
CA PHE A 83 10.92 16.41 2.97
C PHE A 83 11.58 16.43 1.59
N PRO A 84 12.66 15.66 1.40
CA PRO A 84 13.37 15.65 0.12
C PRO A 84 12.50 15.26 -1.06
N ASP A 85 11.53 14.39 -0.84
CA ASP A 85 10.62 13.90 -1.87
C ASP A 85 9.23 14.56 -1.80
N GLY A 86 9.11 15.61 -1.01
CA GLY A 86 7.83 16.26 -0.77
C GLY A 86 7.01 15.59 0.32
N LEU A 87 5.88 16.19 0.68
CA LEU A 87 5.01 15.64 1.70
C LEU A 87 4.32 14.38 1.19
N PRO A 88 4.28 13.32 2.01
CA PRO A 88 3.49 12.15 1.65
C PRO A 88 1.99 12.46 1.76
N THR A 89 1.18 11.68 1.09
CA THR A 89 -0.27 11.73 1.21
C THR A 89 -0.79 10.50 1.94
N ASN A 90 -2.00 10.62 2.48
CA ASN A 90 -2.61 9.50 3.19
C ASN A 90 -2.95 8.39 2.19
N PRO A 91 -2.34 7.20 2.33
CA PRO A 91 -2.57 6.13 1.35
C PRO A 91 -3.97 5.50 1.44
N THR A 92 -4.72 5.78 2.51
CA THR A 92 -6.07 5.22 2.66
C THR A 92 -7.12 6.02 1.90
N ASN A 93 -6.91 7.32 1.70
CA ASN A 93 -7.88 8.17 1.01
C ASN A 93 -7.25 9.20 0.06
N GLY A 94 -5.93 9.23 -0.05
CA GLY A 94 -5.23 10.16 -0.93
C GLY A 94 -5.21 11.60 -0.46
N ALA A 95 -5.70 11.90 0.73
CA ALA A 95 -5.79 13.25 1.23
C ALA A 95 -4.44 13.78 1.73
N ALA A 96 -4.27 15.09 1.70
CA ALA A 96 -3.09 15.71 2.28
C ALA A 96 -3.19 15.70 3.80
N TYR A 97 -2.05 15.63 4.47
CA TYR A 97 -1.99 15.75 5.92
C TYR A 97 -1.99 17.22 6.33
N THR A 98 -2.56 17.48 7.49
CA THR A 98 -2.49 18.79 8.13
C THR A 98 -2.11 18.60 9.60
N ILE A 99 -1.57 19.62 10.21
CA ILE A 99 -1.27 19.59 11.65
C ILE A 99 -2.28 20.46 12.41
N GLY A 100 -2.56 20.06 13.63
CA GLY A 100 -3.51 20.80 14.47
C GLY A 100 -2.97 22.16 14.87
N ALA A 101 -3.85 23.15 14.96
CA ALA A 101 -3.45 24.51 15.31
C ALA A 101 -2.92 24.61 16.74
N VAL A 102 -3.33 23.71 17.62
CA VAL A 102 -2.92 23.69 19.02
C VAL A 102 -1.88 22.62 19.29
N THR A 103 -2.11 21.42 18.75
CA THR A 103 -1.23 20.29 19.02
C THR A 103 0.01 20.30 18.15
N HIS A 104 -0.03 20.95 17.00
CA HIS A 104 1.04 20.96 15.99
C HIS A 104 1.49 19.58 15.57
N ARG A 105 0.55 18.64 15.56
CA ARG A 105 0.78 17.27 15.17
C ARG A 105 -0.32 16.81 14.23
N VAL A 106 0.01 15.80 13.41
CA VAL A 106 -0.99 15.15 12.60
C VAL A 106 -1.87 14.30 13.52
N PRO A 107 -3.18 14.48 13.49
CA PRO A 107 -4.10 13.74 14.36
C PRO A 107 -4.20 12.25 14.01
#